data_9422ff9f26e5f2c40a680702f6bc2e40
#
_entry.id   9422ff9f26e5f2c40a680702f6bc2e40
#
_cell.length_a   1.000
_cell.length_b   1.000
_cell.length_c   1.000
_cell.angle_alpha   90.00
_cell.angle_beta   90.00
_cell.angle_gamma   90.00
#
_symmetry.space_group_name_H-M   'P 1'
#
loop_
_entity.id
_entity.type
_entity.pdbx_description
1 polymer ?
#
loop_
_entity_poly.entity_id
_entity_poly.type
_entity_poly.pdbx_seq_one_letter_code
_entity_poly.pdbx_strand_id
1 'polypeptide(L)'
;MVYVGMAAVAETGVDAEIIDLRTLLPLDLETIEASVRKTGRCVIIHEATRTSGFGAELSALVQETCFYHLEAPVRRVTGWDTPYPYAQEWDYFPGPARVGRALLETMEQ
;
A
#
# COMPACT_ATOMS: atom_id res chain seq x y z
N MET A 1 -7.23 7.53 -0.52
CA MET A 1 -6.93 6.08 -0.59
C MET A 1 -7.29 5.30 0.66
N VAL A 2 -7.47 5.93 1.82
CA VAL A 2 -7.89 5.22 3.04
C VAL A 2 -9.24 4.53 2.85
N TYR A 3 -10.22 5.22 2.29
CA TYR A 3 -11.55 4.62 2.04
C TYR A 3 -11.51 3.48 1.02
N VAL A 4 -10.64 3.60 0.01
CA VAL A 4 -10.41 2.52 -0.96
C VAL A 4 -9.83 1.28 -0.26
N GLY A 5 -8.86 1.49 0.62
CA GLY A 5 -8.28 0.41 1.44
C GLY A 5 -9.31 -0.25 2.33
N MET A 6 -10.14 0.54 3.01
CA MET A 6 -11.22 0.02 3.86
C MET A 6 -12.22 -0.81 3.06
N ALA A 7 -12.61 -0.34 1.86
CA ALA A 7 -13.52 -1.09 0.99
C ALA A 7 -12.89 -2.41 0.54
N ALA A 8 -11.63 -2.42 0.17
CA ALA A 8 -10.92 -3.62 -0.25
C ALA A 8 -10.83 -4.65 0.88
N VAL A 9 -10.55 -4.21 2.10
CA VAL A 9 -10.54 -5.09 3.28
C VAL A 9 -11.92 -5.70 3.52
N ALA A 10 -12.97 -4.89 3.43
CA ALA A 10 -14.34 -5.38 3.61
C ALA A 10 -14.73 -6.41 2.53
N GLU A 11 -14.37 -6.16 1.28
CA GLU A 11 -14.70 -7.05 0.17
C GLU A 11 -13.93 -8.37 0.18
N THR A 12 -12.67 -8.35 0.63
CA THR A 12 -11.82 -9.56 0.63
C THR A 12 -11.94 -10.37 1.91
N GLY A 13 -12.37 -9.75 3.00
CA GLY A 13 -12.38 -10.39 4.32
C GLY A 13 -11.01 -10.58 4.94
N VAL A 14 -9.96 -10.00 4.36
CA VAL A 14 -8.60 -10.06 4.93
C VAL A 14 -8.57 -9.26 6.23
N ASP A 15 -8.01 -9.85 7.27
CA ASP A 15 -7.79 -9.16 8.55
C ASP A 15 -6.56 -8.26 8.43
N ALA A 16 -6.77 -6.97 8.32
CA ALA A 16 -5.70 -6.01 8.04
C ALA A 16 -5.78 -4.78 8.94
N GLU A 17 -4.61 -4.26 9.29
CA GLU A 17 -4.49 -2.94 9.90
C GLU A 17 -4.38 -1.90 8.79
N ILE A 18 -5.10 -0.80 8.93
CA ILE A 18 -5.05 0.31 7.97
C ILE A 18 -4.37 1.49 8.64
N ILE A 19 -3.29 1.97 8.01
CA ILE A 19 -2.53 3.12 8.52
C ILE A 19 -2.74 4.29 7.57
N ASP A 20 -3.30 5.38 8.08
CA ASP A 20 -3.40 6.65 7.40
C ASP A 20 -2.20 7.50 7.81
N LEU A 21 -1.25 7.68 6.90
CA LEU A 21 0.03 8.35 7.21
C LEU A 21 -0.13 9.81 7.59
N ARG A 22 -1.11 10.50 7.02
CA ARG A 22 -1.37 11.93 7.24
C ARG A 22 -0.23 12.87 6.84
N THR A 23 0.99 12.55 7.25
CA THR A 23 2.19 13.37 7.01
C THR A 23 3.30 12.50 6.46
N LEU A 24 3.92 12.94 5.36
CA LEU A 24 5.02 12.20 4.73
C LEU A 24 6.40 12.64 5.22
N LEU A 25 6.51 13.90 5.67
CA LEU A 25 7.76 14.44 6.21
C LEU A 25 7.42 15.47 7.30
N PRO A 26 7.66 15.15 8.58
CA PRO A 26 8.22 13.91 9.11
C PRO A 26 7.24 12.74 9.00
N LEU A 27 7.75 11.55 8.71
CA LEU A 27 6.96 10.31 8.63
C LEU A 27 6.92 9.62 9.99
N ASP A 28 5.75 9.11 10.37
CA ASP A 28 5.61 8.27 11.56
C ASP A 28 6.05 6.83 11.26
N LEU A 29 7.34 6.64 11.15
CA LEU A 29 7.93 5.35 10.84
C LEU A 29 7.71 4.32 11.96
N GLU A 30 7.66 4.78 13.20
CA GLU A 30 7.46 3.92 14.37
C GLU A 30 6.14 3.14 14.30
N THR A 31 5.04 3.81 13.92
CA THR A 31 3.73 3.17 13.73
C THR A 31 3.78 2.13 12.61
N ILE A 32 4.44 2.47 11.50
CA ILE A 32 4.59 1.54 10.36
C ILE A 32 5.38 0.31 10.77
N GLU A 33 6.51 0.50 11.42
CA GLU A 33 7.35 -0.61 11.89
C GLU A 33 6.60 -1.54 12.84
N ALA A 34 5.88 -0.99 13.80
CA ALA A 34 5.12 -1.78 14.76
C ALA A 34 4.07 -2.66 14.06
N SER A 35 3.35 -2.10 13.10
CA SER A 35 2.32 -2.82 12.37
C SER A 35 2.92 -3.90 11.45
N VAL A 36 3.98 -3.59 10.72
CA VAL A 36 4.62 -4.55 9.81
C VAL A 36 5.27 -5.69 10.59
N ARG A 37 5.91 -5.40 11.71
CA ARG A 37 6.50 -6.43 12.56
C ARG A 37 5.45 -7.38 13.14
N LYS A 38 4.28 -6.84 13.44
CA LYS A 38 3.15 -7.63 13.96
C LYS A 38 2.51 -8.49 12.88
N THR A 39 2.30 -7.95 11.68
CA THR A 39 1.54 -8.61 10.62
C THR A 39 2.39 -9.40 9.65
N GLY A 40 3.63 -9.01 9.41
CA GLY A 40 4.54 -9.65 8.48
C GLY A 40 4.28 -9.34 7.01
N ARG A 41 3.26 -8.56 6.69
CA ARG A 41 2.86 -8.23 5.31
C ARG A 41 2.55 -6.76 5.19
N CYS A 42 2.82 -6.20 4.00
CA CYS A 42 2.63 -4.77 3.77
C CYS A 42 2.14 -4.51 2.35
N VAL A 43 1.04 -3.78 2.23
CA VAL A 43 0.52 -3.26 0.96
C VAL A 43 0.46 -1.74 1.06
N ILE A 44 1.08 -1.06 0.13
CA ILE A 44 1.15 0.40 0.07
C ILE A 44 0.23 0.88 -1.06
N ILE A 45 -0.62 1.85 -0.76
CA ILE A 45 -1.61 2.38 -1.70
C ILE A 45 -1.41 3.89 -1.82
N HIS A 46 -1.27 4.38 -3.04
CA HIS A 46 -1.28 5.82 -3.30
C HIS A 46 -1.72 6.15 -4.73
N GLU A 47 -2.07 7.39 -4.97
CA GLU A 47 -2.57 7.86 -6.27
C GLU A 47 -1.45 8.23 -7.24
N ALA A 48 -0.29 8.60 -6.74
CA ALA A 48 0.86 8.96 -7.57
C ALA A 48 1.31 7.79 -8.44
N THR A 49 2.14 8.09 -9.42
CA THR A 49 2.73 7.07 -10.31
C THR A 49 3.55 6.06 -9.52
N ARG A 50 3.73 4.88 -10.11
CA ARG A 50 4.55 3.83 -9.50
C ARG A 50 6.02 4.21 -9.45
N THR A 51 6.54 4.68 -10.58
CA THR A 51 7.94 5.11 -10.68
C THR A 51 8.11 6.47 -10.02
N SER A 52 9.08 6.57 -9.13
CA SER A 52 9.36 7.78 -8.34
C SER A 52 8.22 8.25 -7.43
N GLY A 53 7.20 7.43 -7.22
CA GLY A 53 6.17 7.72 -6.25
C GLY A 53 6.65 7.44 -4.82
N PHE A 54 6.03 8.07 -3.84
CA PHE A 54 6.45 7.94 -2.45
C PHE A 54 6.34 6.50 -1.91
N GLY A 55 5.51 5.68 -2.52
CA GLY A 55 5.40 4.26 -2.16
C GLY A 55 6.72 3.49 -2.32
N ALA A 56 7.56 3.89 -3.26
CA ALA A 56 8.89 3.29 -3.42
C ALA A 56 9.78 3.62 -2.20
N GLU A 57 9.73 4.84 -1.69
CA GLU A 57 10.44 5.23 -0.47
C GLU A 57 9.93 4.46 0.74
N LEU A 58 8.61 4.34 0.89
CA LEU A 58 8.02 3.55 1.98
C LEU A 58 8.44 2.08 1.90
N SER A 59 8.45 1.51 0.70
CA SER A 59 8.89 0.13 0.50
C SER A 59 10.35 -0.06 0.93
N ALA A 60 11.22 0.88 0.59
CA ALA A 60 12.61 0.85 1.00
C ALA A 60 12.76 0.94 2.52
N LEU A 61 12.02 1.85 3.16
CA LEU A 61 12.05 2.01 4.62
C LEU A 61 11.57 0.76 5.34
N VAL A 62 10.48 0.14 4.87
CA VAL A 62 9.96 -1.10 5.44
C VAL A 62 10.99 -2.22 5.27
N GLN A 63 11.59 -2.32 4.12
CA GLN A 63 12.62 -3.34 3.87
C GLN A 63 13.83 -3.15 4.78
N GLU A 64 14.28 -1.92 4.97
CA GLU A 64 15.43 -1.62 5.83
C GLU A 64 15.17 -1.92 7.31
N THR A 65 13.96 -1.65 7.79
CA THR A 65 13.63 -1.70 9.21
C THR A 65 12.91 -2.97 9.64
N CYS A 66 12.23 -3.66 8.72
CA CYS A 66 11.37 -4.80 9.02
C CYS A 66 11.70 -6.06 8.20
N PHE A 67 12.84 -6.10 7.53
CA PHE A 67 13.17 -7.20 6.60
C PHE A 67 12.99 -8.58 7.23
N TYR A 68 13.48 -8.77 8.44
CA TYR A 68 13.41 -10.07 9.11
C TYR A 68 12.02 -10.46 9.60
N HIS A 69 11.06 -9.53 9.55
CA HIS A 69 9.68 -9.75 9.95
C HIS A 69 8.76 -9.97 8.76
N LEU A 70 9.22 -9.65 7.54
CA LEU A 70 8.40 -9.79 6.34
C LEU A 70 8.27 -11.26 5.95
N GLU A 71 7.03 -11.66 5.70
CA GLU A 71 6.67 -13.00 5.23
C GLU A 71 6.36 -13.03 3.73
N ALA A 72 6.23 -11.86 3.12
CA ALA A 72 5.94 -11.68 1.71
C ALA A 72 6.57 -10.37 1.21
N PRO A 73 6.80 -10.23 -0.11
CA PRO A 73 7.27 -8.96 -0.66
C PRO A 73 6.29 -7.82 -0.39
N VAL A 74 6.82 -6.63 -0.16
CA VAL A 74 5.98 -5.43 -0.06
C VAL A 74 5.30 -5.18 -1.40
N ARG A 75 3.99 -5.04 -1.39
CA ARG A 75 3.18 -4.76 -2.59
C ARG A 75 2.85 -3.29 -2.68
N ARG A 76 2.86 -2.76 -3.90
CA ARG A 76 2.49 -1.35 -4.14
C ARG A 76 1.36 -1.29 -5.16
N VAL A 77 0.26 -0.65 -4.78
CA VAL A 77 -0.88 -0.37 -5.66
C VAL A 77 -0.93 1.13 -5.89
N THR A 78 -0.67 1.56 -7.10
CA THR A 78 -0.38 2.94 -7.42
C THR A 78 -1.15 3.42 -8.65
N GLY A 79 -1.09 4.72 -8.94
CA GLY A 79 -1.44 5.21 -10.26
C GLY A 79 -0.51 4.63 -11.32
N TRP A 80 -0.92 4.74 -12.58
CA TRP A 80 -0.13 4.21 -13.71
C TRP A 80 1.00 5.17 -14.10
N ASP A 81 2.08 4.62 -14.64
CA ASP A 81 3.22 5.41 -15.15
C ASP A 81 2.88 6.01 -16.53
N THR A 82 1.87 6.87 -16.55
CA THR A 82 1.37 7.54 -17.73
C THR A 82 1.10 9.01 -17.40
N PRO A 83 1.02 9.91 -18.39
CA PRO A 83 0.48 11.24 -18.15
C PRO A 83 -0.92 11.14 -17.54
N TYR A 84 -1.27 12.07 -16.67
CA TYR A 84 -2.56 12.03 -15.98
C TYR A 84 -3.74 12.12 -16.96
N PRO A 85 -4.62 11.10 -17.01
CA PRO A 85 -5.70 11.03 -18.00
C PRO A 85 -6.96 11.70 -17.48
N TYR A 86 -7.15 12.99 -17.75
CA TYR A 86 -8.28 13.76 -17.22
C TYR A 86 -9.65 13.15 -17.49
N ALA A 87 -9.81 12.42 -18.61
CA ALA A 87 -11.07 11.78 -18.96
C ALA A 87 -11.20 10.35 -18.41
N GLN A 88 -10.15 9.77 -17.87
CA GLN A 88 -10.10 8.37 -17.43
C GLN A 88 -9.55 8.24 -16.01
N GLU A 89 -9.91 9.16 -15.14
CA GLU A 89 -9.42 9.18 -13.75
C GLU A 89 -9.72 7.88 -13.00
N TRP A 90 -10.92 7.32 -13.22
CA TRP A 90 -11.35 6.10 -12.55
C TRP A 90 -10.51 4.87 -12.94
N ASP A 91 -9.97 4.87 -14.16
CA ASP A 91 -9.06 3.81 -14.60
C ASP A 91 -7.63 4.03 -14.13
N TYR A 92 -7.27 5.29 -13.85
CA TYR A 92 -5.93 5.67 -13.40
C TYR A 92 -5.69 5.38 -11.93
N PHE A 93 -6.62 5.78 -11.07
CA PHE A 93 -6.47 5.62 -9.62
C PHE A 93 -6.71 4.17 -9.18
N PRO A 94 -5.99 3.71 -8.15
CA PRO A 94 -6.30 2.42 -7.55
C PRO A 94 -7.73 2.38 -7.01
N GLY A 95 -8.46 1.33 -7.37
CA GLY A 95 -9.78 1.06 -6.81
C GLY A 95 -9.77 -0.15 -5.89
N PRO A 96 -10.90 -0.44 -5.22
CA PRO A 96 -10.98 -1.57 -4.29
C PRO A 96 -10.61 -2.92 -4.92
N ALA A 97 -10.92 -3.13 -6.20
CA ALA A 97 -10.59 -4.38 -6.89
C ALA A 97 -9.08 -4.60 -7.02
N ARG A 98 -8.33 -3.56 -7.40
CA ARG A 98 -6.86 -3.64 -7.51
C ARG A 98 -6.21 -3.84 -6.15
N VAL A 99 -6.66 -3.10 -5.16
CA VAL A 99 -6.16 -3.21 -3.79
C VAL A 99 -6.50 -4.58 -3.22
N GLY A 100 -7.73 -5.04 -3.42
CA GLY A 100 -8.18 -6.35 -2.95
C GLY A 100 -7.35 -7.48 -3.54
N ARG A 101 -7.01 -7.40 -4.83
CA ARG A 101 -6.12 -8.37 -5.47
C ARG A 101 -4.75 -8.40 -4.79
N ALA A 102 -4.17 -7.24 -4.52
CA ALA A 102 -2.87 -7.17 -3.84
C ALA A 102 -2.93 -7.75 -2.43
N LEU A 103 -4.02 -7.50 -1.69
CA LEU A 103 -4.23 -8.08 -0.37
C LEU A 103 -4.28 -9.62 -0.43
N LEU A 104 -5.04 -10.17 -1.37
CA LEU A 104 -5.14 -11.62 -1.52
C LEU A 104 -3.81 -12.24 -1.96
N GLU A 105 -3.11 -11.62 -2.90
CA GLU A 105 -1.81 -12.10 -3.36
C GLU A 105 -0.77 -12.11 -2.24
N THR A 106 -0.75 -11.09 -1.39
CA THR A 106 0.21 -11.06 -0.28
C THR A 106 -0.11 -12.13 0.77
N MET A 107 -1.37 -12.53 0.93
CA MET A 107 -1.78 -13.56 1.86
C MET A 107 -1.45 -14.98 1.36
N GLU A 108 -1.29 -15.16 0.05
CA GLU A 108 -0.96 -16.46 -0.55
C GLU A 108 0.52 -16.81 -0.47
N GLN A 109 1.36 -15.85 -0.11
CA GLN A 109 2.83 -16.06 -0.10
C GLN A 109 3.40 -16.40 1.25
#